data_938fc859214023bf0611c04b33ebf2d0
#
_entry.id   938fc859214023bf0611c04b33ebf2d0
#
_cell.length_a   1.000
_cell.length_b   1.000
_cell.length_c   1.000
_cell.angle_alpha   90.00
_cell.angle_beta   90.00
_cell.angle_gamma   90.00
#
_symmetry.space_group_name_H-M   'P 1'
#
loop_
_entity.id
_entity.type
_entity.pdbx_description
1 polymer ?
#
loop_
_entity_poly.entity_id
_entity_poly.type
_entity_poly.pdbx_seq_one_letter_code
_entity_poly.pdbx_strand_id
1 'polypeptide(L)'
;MYKRQVFQEYNLVERLSVMENLLTGCLGSTSATKAFFRKFDAADIARAWEMLEIVGLTGFANARADSLSGGQRQRVGISRAVMQRPALLLADEPTSSLDPKTSVEIMELLAQVAATKNIPVVINMHDVDLARRFAKRIIGMAGGHVVYDGAPDGLTDDVLKTIYGGESWLH
;
A
#
# COMPACT_ATOMS: atom_id res chain seq x y z
N MET A 1 9.28 -7.12 15.72
CA MET A 1 8.10 -6.62 15.00
C MET A 1 8.59 -6.10 13.65
N TYR A 2 8.19 -6.73 12.54
CA TYR A 2 8.66 -6.33 11.20
C TYR A 2 7.69 -5.29 10.61
N LYS A 3 8.19 -4.08 10.34
CA LYS A 3 7.50 -3.03 9.57
C LYS A 3 7.82 -3.23 8.10
N ARG A 4 6.85 -3.02 7.21
CA ARG A 4 7.03 -3.05 5.76
C ARG A 4 6.39 -1.83 5.14
N GLN A 5 6.99 -1.32 4.07
CA GLN A 5 6.63 -0.06 3.44
C GLN A 5 6.21 -0.31 2.00
N VAL A 6 5.11 0.32 1.60
CA VAL A 6 4.73 0.49 0.20
C VAL A 6 5.32 1.83 -0.24
N PHE A 7 6.15 1.81 -1.25
CA PHE A 7 6.86 3.00 -1.75
C PHE A 7 6.08 3.67 -2.89
N GLN A 8 6.29 4.95 -3.06
CA GLN A 8 5.69 5.78 -4.10
C GLN A 8 6.01 5.25 -5.53
N GLU A 9 7.19 4.68 -5.77
CA GLU A 9 7.61 4.11 -7.05
C GLU A 9 7.41 2.58 -7.15
N TYR A 10 6.44 2.02 -6.48
CA TYR A 10 6.07 0.59 -6.50
C TYR A 10 7.20 -0.40 -6.17
N ASN A 11 8.47 -0.04 -6.35
CA ASN A 11 9.69 -0.84 -6.17
C ASN A 11 9.60 -2.27 -6.74
N LEU A 12 8.88 -2.45 -7.85
CA LEU A 12 8.76 -3.73 -8.52
C LEU A 12 10.02 -4.05 -9.31
N VAL A 13 10.32 -5.33 -9.43
CA VAL A 13 11.31 -5.78 -10.38
C VAL A 13 10.64 -5.90 -11.75
N GLU A 14 10.85 -4.91 -12.61
CA GLU A 14 10.11 -4.72 -13.86
C GLU A 14 10.15 -5.93 -14.79
N ARG A 15 11.28 -6.63 -14.85
CA ARG A 15 11.48 -7.80 -15.72
C ARG A 15 10.86 -9.08 -15.20
N LEU A 16 10.46 -9.12 -13.93
CA LEU A 16 9.77 -10.28 -13.34
C LEU A 16 8.28 -10.22 -13.64
N SER A 17 7.65 -11.39 -13.65
CA SER A 17 6.19 -11.49 -13.70
C SER A 17 5.54 -10.96 -12.42
N VAL A 18 4.24 -10.72 -12.48
CA VAL A 18 3.42 -10.34 -11.32
C VAL A 18 3.56 -11.38 -10.21
N MET A 19 3.40 -12.67 -10.53
CA MET A 19 3.55 -13.77 -9.58
C MET A 19 4.94 -13.77 -8.94
N GLU A 20 6.00 -13.64 -9.74
CA GLU A 20 7.37 -13.59 -9.21
C GLU A 20 7.57 -12.37 -8.30
N ASN A 21 7.04 -11.18 -8.65
CA ASN A 21 7.10 -10.01 -7.80
C ASN A 21 6.42 -10.25 -6.43
N LEU A 22 5.24 -10.88 -6.39
CA LEU A 22 4.59 -11.24 -5.14
C LEU A 22 5.48 -12.17 -4.30
N LEU A 23 6.03 -13.21 -4.92
CA LEU A 23 6.86 -14.20 -4.25
C LEU A 23 8.19 -13.63 -3.72
N THR A 24 8.70 -12.53 -4.31
CA THR A 24 9.86 -11.82 -3.71
C THR A 24 9.54 -11.30 -2.30
N GLY A 25 8.27 -11.06 -1.97
CA GLY A 25 7.84 -10.71 -0.62
C GLY A 25 8.16 -11.79 0.42
N CYS A 26 8.25 -13.07 0.00
CA CYS A 26 8.56 -14.20 0.89
C CYS A 26 10.05 -14.41 1.11
N LEU A 27 10.95 -13.70 0.41
CA LEU A 27 12.40 -13.95 0.47
C LEU A 27 12.98 -13.81 1.88
N GLY A 28 12.41 -12.93 2.72
CA GLY A 28 12.84 -12.76 4.10
C GLY A 28 12.59 -13.97 5.02
N SER A 29 11.70 -14.89 4.61
CA SER A 29 11.37 -16.13 5.33
C SER A 29 11.80 -17.39 4.59
N THR A 30 12.34 -17.25 3.38
CA THR A 30 12.79 -18.36 2.52
C THR A 30 14.29 -18.57 2.72
N SER A 31 14.74 -19.85 2.81
CA SER A 31 16.18 -20.14 2.91
C SER A 31 16.95 -19.64 1.68
N ALA A 32 18.19 -19.20 1.87
CA ALA A 32 19.00 -18.63 0.79
C ALA A 32 19.15 -19.58 -0.42
N THR A 33 19.27 -20.88 -0.18
CA THR A 33 19.36 -21.91 -1.23
C THR A 33 18.06 -22.01 -2.04
N LYS A 34 16.89 -22.05 -1.38
CA LYS A 34 15.59 -22.07 -2.06
C LYS A 34 15.37 -20.76 -2.85
N ALA A 35 15.72 -19.61 -2.25
CA ALA A 35 15.60 -18.31 -2.88
C ALA A 35 16.46 -18.20 -4.15
N PHE A 36 17.71 -18.68 -4.10
CA PHE A 36 18.62 -18.70 -5.26
C PHE A 36 18.05 -19.52 -6.43
N PHE A 37 17.48 -20.69 -6.14
CA PHE A 37 16.85 -21.55 -7.15
C PHE A 37 15.39 -21.18 -7.46
N ARG A 38 14.88 -20.05 -6.93
CA ARG A 38 13.47 -19.60 -7.08
C ARG A 38 12.45 -20.69 -6.69
N LYS A 39 12.80 -21.53 -5.72
CA LYS A 39 11.93 -22.58 -5.19
C LYS A 39 11.17 -22.05 -3.99
N PHE A 40 9.92 -21.67 -4.19
CA PHE A 40 9.01 -21.24 -3.13
C PHE A 40 8.17 -22.42 -2.64
N ASP A 41 7.78 -22.39 -1.37
CA ASP A 41 6.94 -23.41 -0.78
C ASP A 41 5.51 -23.33 -1.36
N ALA A 42 4.83 -24.48 -1.48
CA ALA A 42 3.49 -24.55 -2.03
C ALA A 42 2.49 -23.62 -1.29
N ALA A 43 2.69 -23.44 0.03
CA ALA A 43 1.90 -22.52 0.84
C ALA A 43 2.12 -21.05 0.45
N ASP A 44 3.33 -20.65 0.06
CA ASP A 44 3.62 -19.29 -0.39
C ASP A 44 3.02 -19.04 -1.77
N ILE A 45 3.08 -20.03 -2.66
CA ILE A 45 2.45 -19.96 -3.99
C ILE A 45 0.93 -19.86 -3.85
N ALA A 46 0.31 -20.67 -3.00
CA ALA A 46 -1.13 -20.62 -2.75
C ALA A 46 -1.58 -19.23 -2.23
N ARG A 47 -0.83 -18.66 -1.28
CA ARG A 47 -1.09 -17.30 -0.79
C ARG A 47 -0.90 -16.23 -1.87
N ALA A 48 0.06 -16.39 -2.76
CA ALA A 48 0.25 -15.46 -3.86
C ALA A 48 -0.97 -15.49 -4.80
N TRP A 49 -1.54 -16.65 -5.08
CA TRP A 49 -2.78 -16.78 -5.84
C TRP A 49 -3.97 -16.13 -5.13
N GLU A 50 -4.13 -16.38 -3.82
CA GLU A 50 -5.17 -15.72 -3.01
C GLU A 50 -5.03 -14.18 -3.07
N MET A 51 -3.80 -13.66 -2.98
CA MET A 51 -3.57 -12.22 -3.10
C MET A 51 -3.89 -11.70 -4.49
N LEU A 52 -3.55 -12.41 -5.57
CA LEU A 52 -3.93 -12.04 -6.93
C LEU A 52 -5.44 -11.97 -7.13
N GLU A 53 -6.18 -12.86 -6.48
CA GLU A 53 -7.65 -12.82 -6.49
C GLU A 53 -8.18 -11.58 -5.77
N ILE A 54 -7.69 -11.31 -4.54
CA ILE A 54 -8.08 -10.13 -3.75
C ILE A 54 -7.86 -8.82 -4.52
N VAL A 55 -6.71 -8.70 -5.23
CA VAL A 55 -6.36 -7.47 -5.95
C VAL A 55 -6.86 -7.43 -7.39
N GLY A 56 -7.57 -8.48 -7.85
CA GLY A 56 -8.15 -8.56 -9.20
C GLY A 56 -7.12 -8.71 -10.32
N LEU A 57 -5.98 -9.36 -10.06
CA LEU A 57 -4.88 -9.53 -11.02
C LEU A 57 -4.59 -10.98 -11.40
N THR A 58 -5.52 -11.90 -11.16
CA THR A 58 -5.35 -13.34 -11.46
C THR A 58 -4.97 -13.58 -12.93
N GLY A 59 -5.62 -12.88 -13.88
CA GLY A 59 -5.32 -12.97 -15.31
C GLY A 59 -3.97 -12.39 -15.72
N PHE A 60 -3.31 -11.64 -14.83
CA PHE A 60 -2.01 -10.99 -15.05
C PHE A 60 -0.84 -11.71 -14.36
N ALA A 61 -1.07 -12.88 -13.74
CA ALA A 61 -0.05 -13.60 -12.96
C ALA A 61 1.29 -13.76 -13.70
N ASN A 62 1.24 -14.06 -15.00
CA ASN A 62 2.41 -14.28 -15.86
C ASN A 62 2.84 -13.02 -16.64
N ALA A 63 2.09 -11.90 -16.53
CA ALA A 63 2.46 -10.66 -17.19
C ALA A 63 3.68 -10.04 -16.51
N ARG A 64 4.55 -9.40 -17.28
CA ARG A 64 5.70 -8.67 -16.72
C ARG A 64 5.24 -7.38 -16.05
N ALA A 65 5.91 -6.99 -14.96
CA ALA A 65 5.54 -5.79 -14.22
C ALA A 65 5.67 -4.49 -15.03
N ASP A 66 6.59 -4.42 -16.00
CA ASP A 66 6.76 -3.27 -16.90
C ASP A 66 5.60 -3.08 -17.90
N SER A 67 4.81 -4.12 -18.15
CA SER A 67 3.63 -4.06 -19.05
C SER A 67 2.34 -3.61 -18.34
N LEU A 68 2.37 -3.38 -17.03
CA LEU A 68 1.20 -3.06 -16.22
C LEU A 68 0.92 -1.54 -16.19
N SER A 69 -0.36 -1.17 -16.02
CA SER A 69 -0.74 0.21 -15.70
C SER A 69 -0.25 0.63 -14.30
N GLY A 70 -0.24 1.94 -14.00
CA GLY A 70 0.15 2.47 -12.68
C GLY A 70 -0.65 1.85 -11.54
N GLY A 71 -1.98 1.81 -11.65
CA GLY A 71 -2.84 1.19 -10.64
C GLY A 71 -2.61 -0.32 -10.48
N GLN A 72 -2.34 -1.04 -11.58
CA GLN A 72 -1.97 -2.46 -11.51
C GLN A 72 -0.63 -2.65 -10.81
N ARG A 73 0.38 -1.84 -11.12
CA ARG A 73 1.69 -1.86 -10.41
C ARG A 73 1.52 -1.59 -8.93
N GLN A 74 0.66 -0.63 -8.55
CA GLN A 74 0.37 -0.34 -7.14
C GLN A 74 -0.25 -1.55 -6.44
N ARG A 75 -1.24 -2.22 -7.06
CA ARG A 75 -1.85 -3.45 -6.52
C ARG A 75 -0.82 -4.56 -6.31
N VAL A 76 0.13 -4.74 -7.24
CA VAL A 76 1.24 -5.70 -7.09
C VAL A 76 2.17 -5.30 -5.93
N GLY A 77 2.50 -4.02 -5.78
CA GLY A 77 3.32 -3.50 -4.68
C GLY A 77 2.70 -3.75 -3.30
N ILE A 78 1.40 -3.48 -3.16
CA ILE A 78 0.63 -3.78 -1.94
C ILE A 78 0.64 -5.29 -1.66
N SER A 79 0.33 -6.11 -2.67
CA SER A 79 0.32 -7.57 -2.55
C SER A 79 1.67 -8.11 -2.07
N ARG A 80 2.77 -7.65 -2.65
CA ARG A 80 4.12 -8.02 -2.25
C ARG A 80 4.45 -7.63 -0.80
N ALA A 81 3.99 -6.45 -0.36
CA ALA A 81 4.17 -6.04 1.04
C ALA A 81 3.39 -6.96 2.00
N VAL A 82 2.16 -7.35 1.64
CA VAL A 82 1.33 -8.28 2.43
C VAL A 82 1.89 -9.69 2.46
N MET A 83 2.50 -10.16 1.36
CA MET A 83 3.17 -11.47 1.30
C MET A 83 4.27 -11.64 2.35
N GLN A 84 4.84 -10.54 2.85
CA GLN A 84 5.83 -10.55 3.93
C GLN A 84 5.24 -10.86 5.32
N ARG A 85 3.92 -11.03 5.43
CA ARG A 85 3.18 -11.23 6.71
C ARG A 85 3.51 -10.12 7.73
N PRO A 86 3.32 -8.84 7.38
CA PRO A 86 3.68 -7.75 8.27
C PRO A 86 2.72 -7.68 9.46
N ALA A 87 3.23 -7.27 10.62
CA ALA A 87 2.39 -6.91 11.77
C ALA A 87 1.80 -5.49 11.64
N LEU A 88 2.35 -4.67 10.74
CA LEU A 88 1.93 -3.31 10.42
C LEU A 88 2.32 -3.01 8.98
N LEU A 89 1.38 -2.49 8.18
CA LEU A 89 1.64 -2.00 6.83
C LEU A 89 1.80 -0.48 6.86
N LEU A 90 2.90 0.00 6.29
CA LEU A 90 3.14 1.44 6.08
C LEU A 90 2.99 1.73 4.60
N ALA A 91 2.17 2.70 4.24
CA ALA A 91 2.01 3.18 2.87
C ALA A 91 2.39 4.66 2.81
N ASP A 92 3.31 4.99 1.91
CA ASP A 92 3.79 6.34 1.71
C ASP A 92 3.27 6.84 0.36
N GLU A 93 2.35 7.79 0.41
CA GLU A 93 1.65 8.37 -0.74
C GLU A 93 1.16 7.34 -1.77
N PRO A 94 0.36 6.32 -1.38
CA PRO A 94 0.04 5.20 -2.26
C PRO A 94 -0.83 5.57 -3.47
N THR A 95 -1.28 6.81 -3.56
CA THR A 95 -2.18 7.31 -4.61
C THR A 95 -1.64 8.50 -5.40
N SER A 96 -0.45 9.03 -5.07
CA SER A 96 0.07 10.31 -5.58
C SER A 96 0.27 10.37 -7.11
N SER A 97 0.44 9.24 -7.78
CA SER A 97 0.66 9.16 -9.24
C SER A 97 -0.52 8.54 -10.00
N LEU A 98 -1.68 8.47 -9.37
CA LEU A 98 -2.87 7.82 -9.92
C LEU A 98 -3.98 8.85 -10.19
N ASP A 99 -4.85 8.52 -11.14
CA ASP A 99 -6.06 9.28 -11.36
C ASP A 99 -7.04 9.14 -10.17
N PRO A 100 -8.00 10.09 -9.98
CA PRO A 100 -8.87 10.10 -8.80
C PRO A 100 -9.68 8.82 -8.62
N LYS A 101 -10.15 8.19 -9.70
CA LYS A 101 -10.91 6.95 -9.64
C LYS A 101 -10.03 5.80 -9.14
N THR A 102 -8.86 5.63 -9.74
CA THR A 102 -7.89 4.60 -9.33
C THR A 102 -7.39 4.82 -7.90
N SER A 103 -7.25 6.09 -7.48
CA SER A 103 -6.88 6.44 -6.09
C SER A 103 -7.90 5.90 -5.08
N VAL A 104 -9.19 6.10 -5.35
CA VAL A 104 -10.27 5.53 -4.51
C VAL A 104 -10.19 3.99 -4.48
N GLU A 105 -10.02 3.36 -5.64
CA GLU A 105 -9.91 1.89 -5.73
C GLU A 105 -8.71 1.33 -4.94
N ILE A 106 -7.58 2.03 -4.93
CA ILE A 106 -6.40 1.64 -4.13
C ILE A 106 -6.66 1.80 -2.63
N MET A 107 -7.35 2.87 -2.21
CA MET A 107 -7.72 3.05 -0.81
C MET A 107 -8.72 2.00 -0.33
N GLU A 108 -9.71 1.66 -1.16
CA GLU A 108 -10.65 0.56 -0.89
C GLU A 108 -9.92 -0.78 -0.76
N LEU A 109 -8.98 -1.05 -1.65
CA LEU A 109 -8.14 -2.25 -1.57
C LEU A 109 -7.31 -2.31 -0.29
N LEU A 110 -6.66 -1.21 0.12
CA LEU A 110 -5.91 -1.14 1.38
C LEU A 110 -6.82 -1.41 2.59
N ALA A 111 -8.03 -0.83 2.61
CA ALA A 111 -9.02 -1.08 3.65
C ALA A 111 -9.49 -2.56 3.67
N GLN A 112 -9.74 -3.15 2.51
CA GLN A 112 -10.12 -4.55 2.36
C GLN A 112 -9.01 -5.48 2.87
N VAL A 113 -7.76 -5.24 2.46
CA VAL A 113 -6.58 -6.03 2.87
C VAL A 113 -6.39 -5.92 4.39
N ALA A 114 -6.49 -4.70 4.95
CA ALA A 114 -6.40 -4.45 6.38
C ALA A 114 -7.41 -5.29 7.15
N ALA A 115 -8.68 -5.30 6.72
CA ALA A 115 -9.76 -6.04 7.35
C ALA A 115 -9.59 -7.57 7.18
N THR A 116 -9.34 -8.04 5.94
CA THR A 116 -9.28 -9.47 5.62
C THR A 116 -8.07 -10.16 6.28
N LYS A 117 -6.93 -9.46 6.32
CA LYS A 117 -5.69 -10.00 6.89
C LYS A 117 -5.46 -9.59 8.34
N ASN A 118 -6.37 -8.78 8.91
CA ASN A 118 -6.26 -8.22 10.27
C ASN A 118 -4.91 -7.51 10.52
N ILE A 119 -4.51 -6.65 9.56
CA ILE A 119 -3.26 -5.92 9.61
C ILE A 119 -3.58 -4.42 9.75
N PRO A 120 -3.10 -3.73 10.81
CA PRO A 120 -3.21 -2.28 10.88
C PRO A 120 -2.41 -1.62 9.74
N VAL A 121 -2.97 -0.54 9.17
CA VAL A 121 -2.35 0.22 8.08
C VAL A 121 -2.15 1.66 8.54
N VAL A 122 -0.95 2.19 8.35
CA VAL A 122 -0.65 3.61 8.50
C VAL A 122 -0.30 4.17 7.12
N ILE A 123 -0.99 5.22 6.72
CA ILE A 123 -0.84 5.85 5.41
C ILE A 123 -0.37 7.28 5.60
N ASN A 124 0.76 7.63 4.98
CA ASN A 124 1.13 9.01 4.75
C ASN A 124 0.48 9.49 3.45
N MET A 125 -0.24 10.60 3.48
CA MET A 125 -0.91 11.16 2.31
C MET A 125 -1.18 12.66 2.50
N HIS A 126 -1.32 13.36 1.40
CA HIS A 126 -1.68 14.78 1.38
C HIS A 126 -3.11 15.03 0.87
N ASP A 127 -3.80 14.00 0.36
CA ASP A 127 -5.20 14.09 -0.06
C ASP A 127 -6.13 14.02 1.17
N VAL A 128 -6.67 15.19 1.54
CA VAL A 128 -7.52 15.37 2.72
C VAL A 128 -8.84 14.62 2.57
N ASP A 129 -9.42 14.60 1.37
CA ASP A 129 -10.72 13.97 1.13
C ASP A 129 -10.62 12.45 1.23
N LEU A 130 -9.57 11.86 0.67
CA LEU A 130 -9.30 10.45 0.85
C LEU A 130 -9.00 10.12 2.32
N ALA A 131 -8.24 10.98 3.03
CA ALA A 131 -7.97 10.78 4.45
C ALA A 131 -9.28 10.79 5.27
N ARG A 132 -10.16 11.78 5.06
CA ARG A 132 -11.47 11.85 5.73
C ARG A 132 -12.34 10.63 5.45
N ARG A 133 -12.34 10.15 4.21
CA ARG A 133 -13.20 9.05 3.77
C ARG A 133 -12.77 7.69 4.33
N PHE A 134 -11.46 7.42 4.42
CA PHE A 134 -10.94 6.08 4.68
C PHE A 134 -10.29 5.90 6.05
N ALA A 135 -9.78 6.97 6.67
CA ALA A 135 -9.11 6.85 7.95
C ALA A 135 -10.10 6.69 9.11
N LYS A 136 -9.69 5.93 10.13
CA LYS A 136 -10.37 5.86 11.43
C LYS A 136 -9.78 6.84 12.44
N ARG A 137 -8.53 7.22 12.25
CA ARG A 137 -7.77 8.19 13.06
C ARG A 137 -6.83 8.93 12.13
N ILE A 138 -6.74 10.24 12.30
CA ILE A 138 -5.87 11.11 11.52
C ILE A 138 -4.86 11.75 12.48
N ILE A 139 -3.59 11.75 12.06
CA ILE A 139 -2.51 12.47 12.73
C ILE A 139 -2.03 13.56 11.78
N GLY A 140 -2.31 14.82 12.13
CA GLY A 140 -1.82 15.98 11.40
C GLY A 140 -0.48 16.44 11.94
N MET A 141 0.48 16.70 11.04
CA MET A 141 1.84 17.11 11.39
C MET A 141 2.17 18.45 10.74
N ALA A 142 2.81 19.34 11.50
CA ALA A 142 3.35 20.61 11.01
C ALA A 142 4.69 20.89 11.70
N GLY A 143 5.71 21.33 10.94
CA GLY A 143 7.02 21.67 11.48
C GLY A 143 7.69 20.56 12.29
N GLY A 144 7.42 19.28 11.97
CA GLY A 144 7.95 18.12 12.69
C GLY A 144 7.20 17.77 14.00
N HIS A 145 6.11 18.46 14.30
CA HIS A 145 5.29 18.23 15.50
C HIS A 145 3.90 17.71 15.12
N VAL A 146 3.31 16.91 16.02
CA VAL A 146 1.91 16.52 15.92
C VAL A 146 1.06 17.71 16.38
N VAL A 147 0.23 18.22 15.47
CA VAL A 147 -0.68 19.35 15.73
C VAL A 147 -2.14 18.92 15.76
N TYR A 148 -2.45 17.74 15.25
CA TYR A 148 -3.76 17.12 15.33
C TYR A 148 -3.63 15.60 15.55
N ASP A 149 -4.48 15.05 16.40
CA ASP A 149 -4.61 13.62 16.64
C ASP A 149 -6.07 13.31 17.01
N GLY A 150 -6.83 12.76 16.07
CA GLY A 150 -8.26 12.56 16.31
C GLY A 150 -9.00 11.82 15.19
N ALA A 151 -10.33 11.80 15.31
CA ALA A 151 -11.21 11.23 14.30
C ALA A 151 -11.31 12.14 13.05
N PRO A 152 -11.64 11.57 11.86
CA PRO A 152 -11.79 12.36 10.63
C PRO A 152 -12.73 13.56 10.74
N ASP A 153 -13.81 13.45 11.50
CA ASP A 153 -14.80 14.51 11.70
C ASP A 153 -14.25 15.75 12.44
N GLY A 154 -13.19 15.57 13.21
CA GLY A 154 -12.49 16.67 13.89
C GLY A 154 -11.48 17.42 13.02
N LEU A 155 -11.26 17.01 11.79
CA LEU A 155 -10.35 17.66 10.86
C LEU A 155 -11.05 18.87 10.21
N THR A 156 -11.22 19.93 11.00
CA THR A 156 -11.85 21.18 10.57
C THR A 156 -10.91 22.02 9.70
N ASP A 157 -11.45 23.05 9.03
CA ASP A 157 -10.64 23.98 8.22
C ASP A 157 -9.59 24.71 9.04
N ASP A 158 -9.85 25.01 10.31
CA ASP A 158 -8.86 25.63 11.21
C ASP A 158 -7.73 24.67 11.56
N VAL A 159 -8.03 23.38 11.73
CA VAL A 159 -7.01 22.34 11.90
C VAL A 159 -6.18 22.20 10.62
N LEU A 160 -6.81 22.21 9.45
CA LEU A 160 -6.11 22.15 8.16
C LEU A 160 -5.20 23.39 7.95
N LYS A 161 -5.67 24.60 8.29
CA LYS A 161 -4.82 25.80 8.29
C LYS A 161 -3.59 25.65 9.19
N THR A 162 -3.74 25.00 10.34
CA THR A 162 -2.62 24.72 11.25
C THR A 162 -1.64 23.73 10.65
N ILE A 163 -2.14 22.67 9.97
CA ILE A 163 -1.29 21.64 9.35
C ILE A 163 -0.50 22.20 8.17
N TYR A 164 -1.17 22.97 7.28
CA TYR A 164 -0.60 23.42 6.00
C TYR A 164 -0.04 24.84 6.02
N GLY A 165 -0.22 25.59 7.12
CA GLY A 165 0.42 26.90 7.30
C GLY A 165 -0.28 28.08 6.62
N GLY A 166 -1.62 28.13 6.54
CA GLY A 166 -2.38 29.28 6.06
C GLY A 166 -3.37 28.96 4.94
N GLU A 167 -3.90 29.99 4.26
CA GLU A 167 -4.97 29.84 3.23
C GLU A 167 -4.47 29.30 1.87
N SER A 168 -3.17 29.16 1.66
CA SER A 168 -2.57 28.77 0.36
C SER A 168 -2.82 27.31 -0.07
N TRP A 169 -3.42 26.48 0.77
CA TRP A 169 -3.76 25.10 0.45
C TRP A 169 -5.15 24.92 -0.16
N LEU A 170 -5.94 26.02 -0.25
CA LEU A 170 -7.31 26.03 -0.82
C LEU A 170 -7.34 26.20 -2.36
N HIS A 171 -6.17 26.18 -3.03
CA HIS A 171 -6.07 26.40 -4.49
C HIS A 171 -5.38 25.25 -5.20
#